data_f260cc7cd7fae4bf93966759e998183f
#
_entry.id   f260cc7cd7fae4bf93966759e998183f
#
_cell.length_a   1.000
_cell.length_b   1.000
_cell.length_c   1.000
_cell.angle_alpha   90.00
_cell.angle_beta   90.00
_cell.angle_gamma   90.00
#
_symmetry.space_group_name_H-M   'P 1'
#
loop_
_entity.id
_entity.type
_entity.pdbx_description
1 polymer ?
#
loop_
_entity_poly.entity_id
_entity_poly.type
_entity_poly.pdbx_seq_one_letter_code
_entity_poly.pdbx_strand_id
1 'polypeptide(L)'
;YSDLANTDGTKLFPNKPDEATKRANWQKVIDECNTFFSNYGSRYHLMYTNKDGVAVSGPDSEGFSPTESYRRAVRTLFSEMGNNKEMIFYRLDNAAGTMQYDRMPNRSGNTTNYRGGSLLGATQEMVDAYFMSNGESPISGYSADGVTPIINEKSDYVEEGVSTAEYKGIDGTLYAPVGTRMMYVNREPRFYADITFSNSKWFEGTEGGYIVDFTYSGSCGKEQGSNDYTSTGYLVRKC
;
A
#
# COMPACT_ATOMS: atom_id res chain seq x y z
N TYR A 1 -5.14 -12.29 -17.17
CA TYR A 1 -4.54 -12.96 -18.36
C TYR A 1 -3.02 -13.03 -18.19
N SER A 2 -2.59 -13.98 -17.38
CA SER A 2 -1.19 -14.17 -17.00
C SER A 2 -0.45 -15.06 -18.01
N ASP A 3 0.83 -14.80 -18.19
CA ASP A 3 1.75 -15.69 -18.92
C ASP A 3 2.38 -16.75 -18.00
N LEU A 4 1.83 -16.91 -16.76
CA LEU A 4 2.29 -17.91 -15.82
C LEU A 4 2.25 -19.32 -16.44
N ALA A 5 3.32 -20.05 -16.21
CA ALA A 5 3.48 -21.42 -16.63
C ALA A 5 3.96 -22.27 -15.46
N ASN A 6 3.65 -23.57 -15.52
CA ASN A 6 4.25 -24.56 -14.65
C ASN A 6 5.74 -24.75 -14.95
N THR A 7 6.44 -25.44 -14.09
CA THR A 7 7.87 -25.75 -14.27
C THR A 7 8.19 -26.57 -15.55
N ASP A 8 7.21 -27.25 -16.09
CA ASP A 8 7.28 -28.00 -17.35
C ASP A 8 6.99 -27.13 -18.60
N GLY A 9 6.76 -25.82 -18.42
CA GLY A 9 6.43 -24.88 -19.48
C GLY A 9 4.95 -24.87 -19.90
N THR A 10 4.09 -25.69 -19.29
CA THR A 10 2.66 -25.69 -19.58
C THR A 10 2.03 -24.39 -19.07
N LYS A 11 1.45 -23.59 -19.96
CA LYS A 11 0.80 -22.34 -19.58
C LYS A 11 -0.47 -22.60 -18.77
N LEU A 12 -0.62 -21.89 -17.65
CA LEU A 12 -1.83 -21.93 -16.82
C LEU A 12 -3.05 -21.39 -17.56
N PHE A 13 -2.85 -20.47 -18.50
CA PHE A 13 -3.89 -19.91 -19.37
C PHE A 13 -3.51 -20.13 -20.84
N PRO A 14 -3.66 -21.36 -21.37
CA PRO A 14 -3.22 -21.72 -22.72
C PRO A 14 -3.97 -20.95 -23.82
N ASN A 15 -5.21 -20.55 -23.56
CA ASN A 15 -6.07 -19.84 -24.50
C ASN A 15 -6.10 -18.35 -24.18
N LYS A 16 -4.97 -17.68 -24.30
CA LYS A 16 -4.89 -16.23 -24.12
C LYS A 16 -5.76 -15.55 -25.19
N PRO A 17 -6.81 -14.79 -24.79
CA PRO A 17 -7.69 -14.15 -25.76
C PRO A 17 -6.92 -13.06 -26.51
N ASP A 18 -7.36 -12.80 -27.75
CA ASP A 18 -6.87 -11.67 -28.53
C ASP A 18 -7.20 -10.31 -27.86
N GLU A 19 -6.58 -9.25 -28.32
CA GLU A 19 -6.73 -7.91 -27.72
C GLU A 19 -8.18 -7.38 -27.81
N ALA A 20 -8.92 -7.72 -28.86
CA ALA A 20 -10.32 -7.32 -29.01
C ALA A 20 -11.19 -8.02 -27.96
N THR A 21 -10.99 -9.31 -27.75
CA THR A 21 -11.68 -10.11 -26.73
C THR A 21 -11.31 -9.63 -25.32
N LYS A 22 -10.04 -9.28 -25.06
CA LYS A 22 -9.64 -8.70 -23.77
C LYS A 22 -10.37 -7.38 -23.50
N ARG A 23 -10.40 -6.47 -24.48
CA ARG A 23 -11.13 -5.20 -24.35
C ARG A 23 -12.60 -5.40 -24.10
N ALA A 24 -13.25 -6.31 -24.82
CA ALA A 24 -14.65 -6.62 -24.62
C ALA A 24 -14.93 -7.19 -23.23
N ASN A 25 -14.03 -8.02 -22.70
CA ASN A 25 -14.15 -8.55 -21.34
C ASN A 25 -13.98 -7.47 -20.28
N TRP A 26 -13.01 -6.55 -20.45
CA TRP A 26 -12.86 -5.40 -19.56
C TRP A 26 -14.06 -4.46 -19.63
N GLN A 27 -14.64 -4.24 -20.82
CA GLN A 27 -15.86 -3.44 -20.94
C GLN A 27 -17.02 -4.07 -20.15
N LYS A 28 -17.19 -5.38 -20.20
CA LYS A 28 -18.20 -6.08 -19.36
C LYS A 28 -17.98 -5.83 -17.87
N VAL A 29 -16.73 -5.85 -17.40
CA VAL A 29 -16.43 -5.53 -15.99
C VAL A 29 -16.88 -4.10 -15.65
N ILE A 30 -16.59 -3.14 -16.51
CA ILE A 30 -17.00 -1.74 -16.33
C ILE A 30 -18.54 -1.64 -16.28
N ASP A 31 -19.24 -2.30 -17.22
CA ASP A 31 -20.69 -2.26 -17.31
C ASP A 31 -21.35 -2.89 -16.08
N GLU A 32 -20.83 -4.01 -15.58
CA GLU A 32 -21.30 -4.64 -14.34
C GLU A 32 -21.03 -3.77 -13.10
N CYS A 33 -19.86 -3.12 -13.01
CA CYS A 33 -19.58 -2.17 -11.94
C CYS A 33 -20.55 -0.97 -11.97
N ASN A 34 -20.82 -0.42 -13.14
CA ASN A 34 -21.78 0.69 -13.30
C ASN A 34 -23.20 0.25 -12.92
N THR A 35 -23.59 -0.95 -13.30
CA THR A 35 -24.88 -1.56 -12.93
C THR A 35 -24.97 -1.73 -11.41
N PHE A 36 -23.89 -2.21 -10.77
CA PHE A 36 -23.82 -2.32 -9.32
C PHE A 36 -24.01 -0.95 -8.64
N PHE A 37 -23.26 0.07 -9.05
CA PHE A 37 -23.39 1.40 -8.45
C PHE A 37 -24.76 2.04 -8.70
N SER A 38 -25.36 1.81 -9.86
CA SER A 38 -26.72 2.29 -10.16
C SER A 38 -27.76 1.66 -9.23
N ASN A 39 -27.61 0.37 -8.93
CA ASN A 39 -28.59 -0.37 -8.14
C ASN A 39 -28.36 -0.26 -6.63
N TYR A 40 -27.10 -0.12 -6.20
CA TYR A 40 -26.71 -0.24 -4.79
C TYR A 40 -25.90 0.94 -4.26
N GLY A 41 -25.65 1.96 -5.05
CA GLY A 41 -24.85 3.13 -4.65
C GLY A 41 -25.41 3.92 -3.47
N SER A 42 -26.73 3.82 -3.20
CA SER A 42 -27.33 4.36 -1.98
C SER A 42 -26.99 3.56 -0.71
N ARG A 43 -26.64 2.30 -0.88
CA ARG A 43 -26.29 1.39 0.22
C ARG A 43 -24.78 1.27 0.43
N TYR A 44 -24.03 1.24 -0.66
CA TYR A 44 -22.58 1.09 -0.67
C TYR A 44 -21.94 2.29 -1.34
N HIS A 45 -21.06 2.98 -0.65
CA HIS A 45 -20.36 4.15 -1.16
C HIS A 45 -19.03 4.34 -0.46
N LEU A 46 -18.16 5.15 -1.04
CA LEU A 46 -16.84 5.40 -0.53
C LEU A 46 -16.89 5.98 0.90
N MET A 47 -15.95 5.56 1.71
CA MET A 47 -15.76 6.04 3.07
C MET A 47 -14.77 7.21 3.09
N TYR A 48 -15.08 8.18 3.93
CA TYR A 48 -14.22 9.33 4.18
C TYR A 48 -13.99 9.49 5.68
N THR A 49 -12.97 10.24 6.05
CA THR A 49 -12.83 10.74 7.41
C THR A 49 -13.10 12.23 7.43
N ASN A 50 -13.88 12.69 8.41
CA ASN A 50 -14.08 14.12 8.64
C ASN A 50 -12.85 14.74 9.32
N LYS A 51 -12.89 16.07 9.54
CA LYS A 51 -11.82 16.82 10.19
C LYS A 51 -11.44 16.30 11.59
N ASP A 52 -12.36 15.64 12.27
CA ASP A 52 -12.15 15.06 13.60
C ASP A 52 -11.61 13.62 13.52
N GLY A 53 -11.41 13.12 12.28
CA GLY A 53 -10.92 11.78 12.00
C GLY A 53 -11.95 10.68 12.24
N VAL A 54 -13.22 11.04 12.29
CA VAL A 54 -14.32 10.07 12.36
C VAL A 54 -14.66 9.61 10.96
N ALA A 55 -14.86 8.30 10.79
CA ALA A 55 -15.30 7.74 9.52
C ALA A 55 -16.69 8.27 9.17
N VAL A 56 -16.84 8.79 7.97
CA VAL A 56 -18.10 9.25 7.41
C VAL A 56 -18.32 8.59 6.06
N SER A 57 -19.56 8.36 5.70
CA SER A 57 -19.93 7.72 4.44
C SER A 57 -20.86 8.64 3.66
N GLY A 58 -20.63 8.75 2.36
CA GLY A 58 -21.54 9.47 1.46
C GLY A 58 -20.82 10.10 0.28
N PRO A 59 -21.54 10.24 -0.84
CA PRO A 59 -20.98 10.84 -2.05
C PRO A 59 -20.69 12.34 -1.89
N ASP A 60 -21.37 12.98 -0.96
CA ASP A 60 -21.35 14.44 -0.84
C ASP A 60 -20.44 14.94 0.28
N SER A 61 -19.55 14.11 0.75
CA SER A 61 -18.43 14.49 1.60
C SER A 61 -18.62 15.76 2.45
N GLU A 62 -19.78 15.95 3.06
CA GLU A 62 -19.99 17.06 4.00
C GLU A 62 -18.96 17.03 5.15
N GLY A 63 -18.25 15.93 5.26
CA GLY A 63 -17.14 15.77 6.18
C GLY A 63 -15.77 15.74 5.53
N PHE A 64 -15.66 15.76 4.20
CA PHE A 64 -14.36 15.75 3.55
C PHE A 64 -13.70 17.12 3.67
N SER A 65 -12.62 17.17 4.42
CA SER A 65 -11.77 18.36 4.49
C SER A 65 -10.54 18.14 3.62
N PRO A 66 -10.16 19.06 2.72
CA PRO A 66 -8.90 18.96 1.99
C PRO A 66 -7.67 19.01 2.90
N THR A 67 -7.85 19.36 4.16
CA THR A 67 -6.79 19.30 5.18
C THR A 67 -6.72 17.95 5.89
N GLU A 68 -7.68 17.03 5.62
CA GLU A 68 -7.64 15.68 6.15
C GLU A 68 -6.53 14.87 5.50
N SER A 69 -5.94 13.99 6.29
CA SER A 69 -4.96 13.05 5.77
C SER A 69 -5.64 11.93 4.97
N TYR A 70 -5.42 11.89 3.67
CA TYR A 70 -5.86 10.78 2.84
C TYR A 70 -5.33 9.42 3.35
N ARG A 71 -4.12 9.42 3.89
CA ARG A 71 -3.55 8.24 4.54
C ARG A 71 -4.39 7.80 5.73
N ARG A 72 -4.88 8.73 6.54
CA ARG A 72 -5.74 8.44 7.68
C ARG A 72 -7.08 7.87 7.21
N ALA A 73 -7.67 8.44 6.17
CA ALA A 73 -8.91 7.94 5.57
C ALA A 73 -8.76 6.49 5.10
N VAL A 74 -7.69 6.17 4.39
CA VAL A 74 -7.39 4.79 3.95
C VAL A 74 -7.21 3.83 5.14
N ARG A 75 -6.52 4.25 6.19
CA ARG A 75 -6.38 3.43 7.40
C ARG A 75 -7.72 3.19 8.09
N THR A 76 -8.53 4.23 8.23
CA THR A 76 -9.84 4.13 8.87
C THR A 76 -10.76 3.19 8.12
N LEU A 77 -10.68 3.16 6.79
CA LEU A 77 -11.43 2.23 5.95
C LEU A 77 -11.26 0.76 6.38
N PHE A 78 -10.07 0.38 6.81
CA PHE A 78 -9.77 -0.99 7.23
C PHE A 78 -9.97 -1.26 8.72
N SER A 79 -10.04 -0.23 9.55
CA SER A 79 -10.23 -0.35 10.99
C SER A 79 -11.68 -0.18 11.43
N GLU A 80 -12.49 0.52 10.65
CA GLU A 80 -13.88 0.84 10.99
C GLU A 80 -14.84 -0.15 10.36
N MET A 81 -15.23 -1.18 11.10
CA MET A 81 -16.06 -2.27 10.55
C MET A 81 -17.56 -2.03 10.72
N GLY A 82 -17.98 -1.34 11.75
CA GLY A 82 -19.41 -1.20 12.10
C GLY A 82 -20.20 -0.32 11.16
N ASN A 83 -19.62 0.75 10.67
CA ASN A 83 -20.25 1.76 9.80
C ASN A 83 -19.65 1.85 8.41
N ASN A 84 -18.84 0.86 8.03
CA ASN A 84 -18.13 0.87 6.76
C ASN A 84 -19.07 0.54 5.61
N LYS A 85 -19.50 1.56 4.87
CA LYS A 85 -20.37 1.43 3.70
C LYS A 85 -19.62 1.06 2.41
N GLU A 86 -18.30 1.11 2.42
CA GLU A 86 -17.49 0.68 1.28
C GLU A 86 -17.29 -0.84 1.25
N MET A 87 -17.40 -1.49 2.41
CA MET A 87 -17.27 -2.95 2.50
C MET A 87 -18.55 -3.67 2.07
N ILE A 88 -18.50 -4.31 0.91
CA ILE A 88 -19.58 -5.13 0.36
C ILE A 88 -19.56 -6.54 0.96
N PHE A 89 -18.38 -7.11 1.06
CA PHE A 89 -18.16 -8.44 1.60
C PHE A 89 -16.84 -8.48 2.38
N TYR A 90 -16.87 -9.06 3.56
CA TYR A 90 -15.68 -9.29 4.37
C TYR A 90 -15.78 -10.59 5.15
N ARG A 91 -14.65 -11.18 5.42
CA ARG A 91 -14.54 -12.37 6.27
C ARG A 91 -13.88 -11.98 7.59
N LEU A 92 -14.61 -12.13 8.66
CA LEU A 92 -14.11 -12.03 10.02
C LEU A 92 -13.48 -13.37 10.40
N ASP A 93 -12.23 -13.56 10.05
CA ASP A 93 -11.52 -14.76 10.45
C ASP A 93 -10.48 -14.48 11.53
N ASN A 94 -10.27 -15.44 12.40
CA ASN A 94 -9.51 -15.28 13.64
C ASN A 94 -7.98 -15.38 13.46
N ALA A 95 -7.47 -15.28 12.24
CA ALA A 95 -6.04 -15.17 11.96
C ALA A 95 -5.46 -13.76 12.19
N ALA A 96 -6.27 -12.83 12.68
CA ALA A 96 -5.90 -11.41 12.82
C ALA A 96 -4.63 -11.20 13.65
N GLY A 97 -4.45 -11.94 14.74
CA GLY A 97 -3.25 -11.83 15.58
C GLY A 97 -1.97 -12.22 14.86
N THR A 98 -1.97 -13.33 14.13
CA THR A 98 -0.81 -13.79 13.35
C THR A 98 -0.54 -12.83 12.19
N MET A 99 -1.55 -12.44 11.42
CA MET A 99 -1.38 -11.49 10.33
C MET A 99 -0.88 -10.13 10.80
N GLN A 100 -1.33 -9.67 11.97
CA GLN A 100 -0.85 -8.44 12.56
C GLN A 100 0.62 -8.55 12.94
N TYR A 101 1.02 -9.65 13.59
CA TYR A 101 2.41 -9.94 13.92
C TYR A 101 3.29 -9.98 12.68
N ASP A 102 2.87 -10.67 11.62
CA ASP A 102 3.64 -10.85 10.39
C ASP A 102 3.87 -9.54 9.62
N ARG A 103 2.97 -8.56 9.77
CA ARG A 103 3.06 -7.25 9.13
C ARG A 103 3.86 -6.22 9.91
N MET A 104 4.00 -6.41 11.21
CA MET A 104 4.73 -5.48 12.05
C MET A 104 6.25 -5.65 11.87
N PRO A 105 7.00 -4.54 11.79
CA PRO A 105 8.45 -4.63 11.79
C PRO A 105 8.97 -5.28 13.08
N ASN A 106 9.93 -6.18 12.94
CA ASN A 106 10.70 -6.67 14.08
C ASN A 106 11.78 -5.66 14.41
N ARG A 107 11.71 -5.05 15.59
CA ARG A 107 12.67 -4.05 16.04
C ARG A 107 13.60 -4.62 17.09
N SER A 108 14.92 -4.42 16.90
CA SER A 108 15.92 -4.78 17.90
C SER A 108 15.72 -4.00 19.20
N GLY A 109 15.94 -4.67 20.32
CA GLY A 109 15.83 -4.07 21.66
C GLY A 109 14.39 -3.94 22.17
N ASN A 110 13.39 -4.29 21.40
CA ASN A 110 12.01 -4.31 21.85
C ASN A 110 11.64 -5.70 22.39
N THR A 111 11.42 -5.80 23.69
CA THR A 111 11.42 -7.11 24.37
C THR A 111 10.04 -7.72 24.56
N THR A 112 8.90 -7.00 24.40
CA THR A 112 7.66 -7.59 24.88
C THR A 112 6.39 -7.32 24.10
N ASN A 113 6.05 -6.10 23.76
CA ASN A 113 4.67 -5.85 23.32
C ASN A 113 4.53 -5.38 21.85
N TYR A 114 5.64 -5.07 21.19
CA TYR A 114 5.62 -4.41 19.89
C TYR A 114 6.59 -5.03 18.89
N ARG A 115 7.02 -6.26 19.15
CA ARG A 115 7.85 -7.03 18.25
C ARG A 115 6.98 -7.71 17.20
N GLY A 116 7.17 -7.34 15.94
CA GLY A 116 6.57 -8.01 14.80
C GLY A 116 7.44 -9.11 14.23
N GLY A 117 6.89 -9.87 13.29
CA GLY A 117 7.59 -10.95 12.59
C GLY A 117 8.28 -10.49 11.31
N SER A 118 7.96 -9.32 10.77
CA SER A 118 8.51 -8.82 9.48
C SER A 118 8.35 -9.80 8.31
N LEU A 119 7.31 -10.62 8.30
CA LEU A 119 7.20 -11.76 7.38
C LEU A 119 6.32 -11.46 6.15
N LEU A 120 5.35 -10.54 6.27
CA LEU A 120 4.45 -10.22 5.17
C LEU A 120 5.04 -9.09 4.32
N GLY A 121 5.93 -9.46 3.40
CA GLY A 121 6.58 -8.53 2.47
C GLY A 121 5.71 -8.20 1.26
N ALA A 122 5.85 -6.98 0.73
CA ALA A 122 5.35 -6.63 -0.59
C ALA A 122 6.41 -6.89 -1.66
N THR A 123 6.01 -7.22 -2.88
CA THR A 123 6.91 -7.32 -4.02
C THR A 123 7.22 -5.93 -4.57
N GLN A 124 8.33 -5.77 -5.29
CA GLN A 124 8.67 -4.51 -5.97
C GLN A 124 7.57 -4.11 -6.97
N GLU A 125 7.04 -5.05 -7.74
CA GLU A 125 5.95 -4.81 -8.68
C GLU A 125 4.70 -4.23 -7.99
N MET A 126 4.37 -4.71 -6.79
CA MET A 126 3.27 -4.15 -5.99
C MET A 126 3.58 -2.72 -5.53
N VAL A 127 4.81 -2.44 -5.15
CA VAL A 127 5.26 -1.09 -4.76
C VAL A 127 5.21 -0.13 -5.94
N ASP A 128 5.62 -0.59 -7.14
CA ASP A 128 5.61 0.21 -8.37
C ASP A 128 4.20 0.49 -8.91
N ALA A 129 3.22 -0.30 -8.51
CA ALA A 129 1.82 -0.08 -8.88
C ALA A 129 1.17 1.13 -8.18
N TYR A 130 1.75 1.65 -7.10
CA TYR A 130 1.27 2.87 -6.46
C TYR A 130 1.68 4.10 -7.28
N PHE A 131 0.77 5.05 -7.43
CA PHE A 131 1.03 6.29 -8.18
C PHE A 131 1.95 7.26 -7.42
N MET A 132 2.45 8.22 -8.17
CA MET A 132 3.06 9.42 -7.61
C MET A 132 1.96 10.40 -7.15
N SER A 133 2.33 11.39 -6.37
CA SER A 133 1.38 12.40 -5.85
C SER A 133 0.70 13.24 -6.94
N ASN A 134 1.29 13.29 -8.14
CA ASN A 134 0.70 13.93 -9.32
C ASN A 134 -0.29 13.04 -10.08
N GLY A 135 -0.54 11.81 -9.62
CA GLY A 135 -1.47 10.85 -10.22
C GLY A 135 -0.89 10.02 -11.36
N GLU A 136 0.38 10.21 -11.71
CA GLU A 136 1.06 9.44 -12.74
C GLU A 136 1.66 8.14 -12.16
N SER A 137 1.68 7.08 -12.96
CA SER A 137 2.41 5.86 -12.60
C SER A 137 3.91 6.13 -12.58
N PRO A 138 4.67 5.68 -11.56
CA PRO A 138 6.12 5.88 -11.50
C PRO A 138 6.87 5.26 -12.68
N ILE A 139 6.38 4.12 -13.13
CA ILE A 139 6.96 3.38 -14.25
C ILE A 139 5.89 3.05 -15.30
N SER A 140 6.29 2.90 -16.53
CA SER A 140 5.43 2.46 -17.65
C SER A 140 5.50 0.95 -17.90
N GLY A 141 6.35 0.25 -17.18
CA GLY A 141 6.57 -1.19 -17.28
C GLY A 141 8.01 -1.56 -16.95
N TYR A 142 8.39 -2.76 -17.34
CA TYR A 142 9.76 -3.27 -17.21
C TYR A 142 10.37 -3.54 -18.59
N SER A 143 11.67 -3.43 -18.67
CA SER A 143 12.44 -3.77 -19.87
C SER A 143 12.35 -5.27 -20.19
N ALA A 144 12.96 -5.70 -21.27
CA ALA A 144 12.91 -7.09 -21.72
C ALA A 144 13.52 -8.10 -20.74
N ASP A 145 14.32 -7.64 -19.78
CA ASP A 145 14.87 -8.45 -18.68
C ASP A 145 13.83 -8.74 -17.58
N GLY A 146 12.67 -8.08 -17.62
CA GLY A 146 11.59 -8.21 -16.64
C GLY A 146 11.90 -7.62 -15.25
N VAL A 147 13.03 -6.94 -15.08
CA VAL A 147 13.51 -6.44 -13.78
C VAL A 147 13.78 -4.94 -13.80
N THR A 148 14.38 -4.41 -14.88
CA THR A 148 14.72 -3.00 -14.97
C THR A 148 13.49 -2.15 -15.26
N PRO A 149 13.10 -1.21 -14.36
CA PRO A 149 11.91 -0.39 -14.58
C PRO A 149 12.13 0.61 -15.73
N ILE A 150 11.09 0.83 -16.51
CA ILE A 150 11.03 1.89 -17.51
C ILE A 150 10.35 3.08 -16.86
N ILE A 151 11.12 4.09 -16.48
CA ILE A 151 10.62 5.28 -15.78
C ILE A 151 9.61 6.02 -16.67
N ASN A 152 8.49 6.42 -16.08
CA ASN A 152 7.54 7.32 -16.73
C ASN A 152 8.01 8.77 -16.54
N GLU A 153 8.47 9.39 -17.61
CA GLU A 153 9.01 10.76 -17.59
C GLU A 153 8.01 11.83 -17.09
N LYS A 154 6.71 11.52 -17.07
CA LYS A 154 5.67 12.43 -16.61
C LYS A 154 5.42 12.31 -15.08
N SER A 155 6.02 11.33 -14.45
CA SER A 155 5.66 10.96 -13.07
C SER A 155 6.42 11.72 -11.99
N ASP A 156 7.46 12.43 -12.31
CA ASP A 156 8.42 13.01 -11.36
C ASP A 156 9.11 11.96 -10.47
N TYR A 157 9.04 10.69 -10.85
CA TYR A 157 9.65 9.59 -10.10
C TYR A 157 11.16 9.56 -10.28
N VAL A 158 11.86 9.38 -9.18
CA VAL A 158 13.33 9.26 -9.15
C VAL A 158 13.69 7.94 -8.47
N GLU A 159 14.31 7.03 -9.20
CA GLU A 159 14.70 5.70 -8.72
C GLU A 159 15.81 5.76 -7.68
N GLU A 160 16.82 6.59 -7.93
CA GLU A 160 18.06 6.61 -7.16
C GLU A 160 18.21 7.85 -6.27
N GLY A 161 19.12 7.75 -5.33
CA GLY A 161 19.45 8.84 -4.42
C GLY A 161 18.61 8.83 -3.14
N VAL A 162 18.88 9.83 -2.31
CA VAL A 162 18.19 10.04 -1.02
C VAL A 162 17.66 11.46 -0.92
N SER A 163 16.57 11.62 -0.20
CA SER A 163 15.95 12.94 -0.02
C SER A 163 16.80 13.85 0.86
N THR A 164 16.85 15.11 0.50
CA THR A 164 17.47 16.18 1.29
C THR A 164 16.46 16.96 2.13
N ALA A 165 15.18 16.67 1.98
CA ALA A 165 14.08 17.28 2.70
C ALA A 165 13.10 16.24 3.19
N GLU A 166 12.32 16.58 4.21
CA GLU A 166 11.17 15.78 4.65
C GLU A 166 10.03 15.87 3.61
N TYR A 167 9.35 14.77 3.39
CA TYR A 167 8.09 14.74 2.67
C TYR A 167 6.93 14.51 3.65
N LYS A 168 5.95 15.40 3.63
CA LYS A 168 4.81 15.39 4.54
C LYS A 168 3.50 15.32 3.78
N GLY A 169 2.51 14.69 4.40
CA GLY A 169 1.14 14.74 3.95
C GLY A 169 0.53 16.14 4.12
N ILE A 170 -0.63 16.34 3.54
CA ILE A 170 -1.37 17.61 3.60
C ILE A 170 -1.71 18.03 5.05
N ASP A 171 -1.83 17.08 5.95
CA ASP A 171 -2.07 17.27 7.38
C ASP A 171 -0.79 17.49 8.20
N GLY A 172 0.37 17.61 7.54
CA GLY A 172 1.66 17.73 8.19
C GLY A 172 2.24 16.41 8.71
N THR A 173 1.56 15.28 8.55
CA THR A 173 2.09 13.96 8.92
C THR A 173 3.36 13.67 8.14
N LEU A 174 4.42 13.31 8.84
CA LEU A 174 5.69 12.92 8.23
C LEU A 174 5.54 11.58 7.51
N TYR A 175 5.69 11.59 6.19
CA TYR A 175 5.66 10.40 5.34
C TYR A 175 7.05 9.83 5.11
N ALA A 176 8.00 10.68 4.76
CA ALA A 176 9.37 10.30 4.48
C ALA A 176 10.34 11.32 5.13
N PRO A 177 11.12 10.90 6.14
CA PRO A 177 12.19 11.73 6.73
C PRO A 177 13.29 12.06 5.73
N VAL A 178 14.12 13.04 6.06
CA VAL A 178 15.38 13.30 5.35
C VAL A 178 16.23 12.01 5.31
N GLY A 179 16.86 11.76 4.18
CA GLY A 179 17.66 10.55 3.95
C GLY A 179 16.86 9.35 3.46
N THR A 180 15.55 9.51 3.25
CA THR A 180 14.72 8.47 2.61
C THR A 180 15.11 8.32 1.14
N ARG A 181 15.16 7.08 0.62
CA ARG A 181 15.40 6.84 -0.80
C ARG A 181 14.36 7.56 -1.64
N MET A 182 14.81 8.19 -2.73
CA MET A 182 13.95 9.03 -3.58
C MET A 182 12.76 8.25 -4.16
N MET A 183 12.90 6.96 -4.44
CA MET A 183 11.82 6.10 -4.92
C MET A 183 10.60 6.02 -3.98
N TYR A 184 10.73 6.42 -2.72
CA TYR A 184 9.66 6.45 -1.71
C TYR A 184 9.10 7.85 -1.45
N VAL A 185 9.68 8.86 -2.06
CA VAL A 185 9.30 10.26 -1.85
C VAL A 185 8.24 10.65 -2.89
N ASN A 186 7.36 11.57 -2.51
CA ASN A 186 6.33 12.10 -3.42
C ASN A 186 5.37 11.05 -4.02
N ARG A 187 5.12 9.98 -3.26
CA ARG A 187 4.14 8.94 -3.63
C ARG A 187 2.74 9.35 -3.17
N GLU A 188 1.73 8.73 -3.73
CA GLU A 188 0.34 8.93 -3.30
C GLU A 188 0.12 8.52 -1.83
N PRO A 189 -0.88 9.09 -1.13
CA PRO A 189 -1.12 8.79 0.29
C PRO A 189 -1.38 7.32 0.61
N ARG A 190 -1.97 6.55 -0.32
CA ARG A 190 -2.19 5.10 -0.15
C ARG A 190 -0.89 4.33 0.01
N PHE A 191 0.16 4.73 -0.70
CA PHE A 191 1.49 4.12 -0.54
C PHE A 191 1.94 4.18 0.93
N TYR A 192 1.84 5.35 1.56
CA TYR A 192 2.25 5.53 2.96
C TYR A 192 1.30 4.90 3.98
N ALA A 193 0.08 4.58 3.58
CA ALA A 193 -0.87 3.84 4.41
C ALA A 193 -0.63 2.33 4.34
N ASP A 194 -0.27 1.81 3.17
CA ASP A 194 -0.28 0.39 2.87
C ASP A 194 1.11 -0.27 2.90
N ILE A 195 2.18 0.52 2.73
CA ILE A 195 3.55 0.01 2.61
C ILE A 195 4.45 0.58 3.71
N THR A 196 5.18 -0.30 4.37
CA THR A 196 6.31 0.06 5.23
C THR A 196 7.61 -0.17 4.47
N PHE A 197 8.46 0.82 4.43
CA PHE A 197 9.76 0.83 3.75
C PHE A 197 10.85 1.34 4.68
N SER A 198 12.11 1.12 4.32
CA SER A 198 13.23 1.61 5.13
C SER A 198 13.23 3.14 5.22
N ASN A 199 13.42 3.67 6.40
CA ASN A 199 13.29 5.07 6.79
C ASN A 199 11.84 5.59 6.90
N SER A 200 10.81 4.73 6.79
CA SER A 200 9.44 5.14 7.11
C SER A 200 9.22 5.21 8.62
N LYS A 201 8.28 6.07 9.04
CA LYS A 201 7.87 6.13 10.44
C LYS A 201 6.82 5.07 10.73
N TRP A 202 7.10 4.20 11.67
CA TRP A 202 6.12 3.29 12.27
C TRP A 202 5.52 3.94 13.50
N PHE A 203 4.21 4.03 13.55
CA PHE A 203 3.49 4.61 14.69
C PHE A 203 3.18 3.51 15.69
N GLU A 204 3.64 3.68 16.90
CA GLU A 204 3.52 2.73 17.97
C GLU A 204 3.00 3.42 19.23
N GLY A 205 1.80 3.04 19.67
CA GLY A 205 1.20 3.48 20.92
C GLY A 205 1.28 5.00 21.20
N THR A 206 1.48 5.33 22.47
CA THR A 206 1.57 6.71 22.96
C THR A 206 2.97 7.35 22.82
N GLU A 207 3.98 6.60 22.43
CA GLU A 207 5.39 7.04 22.43
C GLU A 207 5.88 7.67 21.13
N GLY A 208 4.99 7.96 20.20
CA GLY A 208 5.34 8.68 18.97
C GLY A 208 5.99 7.85 17.86
N GLY A 209 6.16 6.55 18.05
CA GLY A 209 6.69 5.63 17.05
C GLY A 209 8.20 5.68 16.85
N TYR A 210 8.68 4.96 15.84
CA TYR A 210 10.11 4.88 15.50
C TYR A 210 10.33 4.89 13.98
N ILE A 211 11.55 5.14 13.56
CA ILE A 211 11.96 5.03 12.17
C ILE A 211 12.41 3.60 11.90
N VAL A 212 11.80 3.01 10.89
CA VAL A 212 12.11 1.65 10.44
C VAL A 212 13.40 1.66 9.64
N ASP A 213 14.31 0.73 9.92
CA ASP A 213 15.52 0.54 9.14
C ASP A 213 15.67 -0.95 8.80
N PHE A 214 15.39 -1.29 7.53
CA PHE A 214 15.50 -2.65 6.99
C PHE A 214 16.87 -2.95 6.37
N THR A 215 17.84 -2.03 6.46
CA THR A 215 19.21 -2.34 6.03
C THR A 215 19.75 -3.51 6.87
N TYR A 216 20.76 -4.21 6.37
CA TYR A 216 21.30 -5.42 7.01
C TYR A 216 21.60 -5.21 8.51
N SER A 217 22.25 -4.10 8.85
CA SER A 217 22.62 -3.74 10.23
C SER A 217 21.60 -2.79 10.92
N GLY A 218 20.54 -2.44 10.22
CA GLY A 218 19.49 -1.54 10.73
C GLY A 218 18.68 -2.15 11.87
N SER A 219 17.92 -1.29 12.55
CA SER A 219 17.13 -1.70 13.73
C SER A 219 16.09 -2.80 13.48
N CYS A 220 15.69 -3.00 12.21
CA CYS A 220 14.77 -4.05 11.77
C CYS A 220 15.43 -4.98 10.74
N GLY A 221 16.76 -5.00 10.68
CA GLY A 221 17.54 -5.73 9.71
C GLY A 221 17.94 -7.15 10.18
N LYS A 222 18.51 -7.90 9.26
CA LYS A 222 18.90 -9.31 9.47
C LYS A 222 19.96 -9.50 10.55
N GLU A 223 20.89 -8.57 10.71
CA GLU A 223 22.00 -8.67 11.70
C GLU A 223 21.50 -8.67 13.14
N GLN A 224 20.25 -8.31 13.38
CA GLN A 224 19.67 -8.28 14.73
C GLN A 224 19.46 -9.69 15.34
N GLY A 225 19.98 -10.74 14.70
CA GLY A 225 20.02 -12.11 15.24
C GLY A 225 18.68 -12.83 15.22
N SER A 226 17.73 -12.36 14.46
CA SER A 226 16.40 -12.95 14.28
C SER A 226 16.22 -13.47 12.86
N ASN A 227 15.34 -14.46 12.69
CA ASN A 227 14.81 -14.82 11.37
C ASN A 227 13.66 -13.91 10.94
N ASP A 228 13.22 -13.01 11.82
CA ASP A 228 12.09 -12.12 11.62
C ASP A 228 12.55 -10.81 10.96
N TYR A 229 12.86 -10.85 9.69
CA TYR A 229 13.23 -9.69 8.86
C TYR A 229 12.56 -9.80 7.49
N THR A 230 12.30 -8.65 6.86
CA THR A 230 11.73 -8.67 5.51
C THR A 230 12.76 -9.14 4.48
N SER A 231 12.36 -10.08 3.62
CA SER A 231 13.18 -10.55 2.50
C SER A 231 13.07 -9.67 1.25
N THR A 232 12.07 -8.79 1.19
CA THR A 232 11.80 -7.92 0.03
C THR A 232 12.19 -6.45 0.26
N GLY A 233 12.54 -6.07 1.50
CA GLY A 233 12.78 -4.68 1.87
C GLY A 233 11.51 -3.88 2.16
N TYR A 234 10.34 -4.51 2.08
CA TYR A 234 9.03 -3.91 2.31
C TYR A 234 8.19 -4.79 3.23
N LEU A 235 7.24 -4.16 3.94
CA LEU A 235 6.15 -4.88 4.60
C LEU A 235 4.81 -4.28 4.18
N VAL A 236 3.81 -5.14 4.10
CA VAL A 236 2.42 -4.70 3.96
C VAL A 236 1.98 -4.09 5.29
N ARG A 237 1.54 -2.83 5.26
CA ARG A 237 1.18 -2.08 6.47
C ARG A 237 -0.32 -2.08 6.76
N LYS A 238 -1.10 -2.48 5.81
CA LYS A 238 -2.56 -2.44 5.82
C LYS A 238 -3.13 -3.23 7.01
N CYS A 239 -3.71 -2.55 7.97
CA CYS A 239 -4.40 -3.10 9.14
C CYS A 239 -5.48 -2.16 9.61
#